data_bfcc58fb3c4855371119e3febb28d2a8
#
_entry.id   bfcc58fb3c4855371119e3febb28d2a8
#
_cell.length_a   1.000
_cell.length_b   1.000
_cell.length_c   1.000
_cell.angle_alpha   90.00
_cell.angle_beta   90.00
_cell.angle_gamma   90.00
#
_symmetry.space_group_name_H-M   'P 1'
#
loop_
_entity.id
_entity.type
_entity.pdbx_description
1 polymer ?
#
loop_
_entity_poly.entity_id
_entity_poly.type
_entity_poly.pdbx_seq_one_letter_code
_entity_poly.pdbx_strand_id
1 'polypeptide(L)'
;MKLTLHGHDDRYAVEQLQLSLFPDNTEGEAVSSLHRGKVWLTAVTKITVNGVTATATRRIKAADETVRLRRRALQQSYYLAAKQLLPVTPPWGALAGVRPTKITTKHLLEGGTPKSADELLRDVYYVTDDRRRLAIDCSVSTVRAVNMLQPSDLSLYVGIPFCPTRCTYCSFVSRTIGRKTELLEPYLRALEQEIAVTGRLLAQSGRTVRTLYIGGGTPTTLSAPQMERLLRVIRDNFDLSRCIEFTVEGGRPDTLDLEKLQIIRSGGADRMSINPQTMEDAVLRACGRPHKAADVLRAYGEAADAGFSAINMDLIAGLPADSTAGFRRSLDAVATLNPANITVHTLALKKGADLFEKRENLPSAGDVAEMVAYAEQTLRALGYKPYYLYRQKYMSGSFENVGWSRDNLDCLYNIYMMEEVHTILSLGGGGMNKVNLPDGTLRRFHNPKFPEQYIELLPGVLEQKQELFRLMADGAK
;
A
#
# COMPACT_ATOMS: atom_id res chain seq x y z
N MET A 1 25.69 -9.23 -2.18
CA MET A 1 26.58 -8.62 -3.20
C MET A 1 27.15 -7.32 -2.64
N LYS A 2 28.48 -7.10 -2.75
CA LYS A 2 29.18 -5.89 -2.26
C LYS A 2 28.99 -4.73 -3.26
N LEU A 3 28.61 -3.53 -2.78
CA LEU A 3 28.47 -2.34 -3.61
C LEU A 3 29.55 -1.30 -3.26
N THR A 4 30.33 -0.90 -4.27
CA THR A 4 31.36 0.14 -4.18
C THR A 4 30.94 1.33 -5.06
N LEU A 5 31.12 2.55 -4.55
CA LEU A 5 30.77 3.79 -5.26
C LEU A 5 32.03 4.63 -5.54
N HIS A 6 32.12 5.20 -6.72
CA HIS A 6 33.20 6.13 -7.12
C HIS A 6 32.60 7.40 -7.74
N GLY A 7 33.03 8.56 -7.25
CA GLY A 7 32.64 9.87 -7.81
C GLY A 7 31.18 10.29 -7.53
N HIS A 8 30.46 9.59 -6.68
CA HIS A 8 29.13 9.95 -6.18
C HIS A 8 28.80 9.29 -4.83
N ASP A 9 27.79 9.84 -4.13
CA ASP A 9 27.28 9.39 -2.84
C ASP A 9 25.83 8.86 -2.89
N ASP A 10 25.25 8.72 -4.07
CA ASP A 10 23.86 8.27 -4.29
C ASP A 10 23.67 6.76 -4.00
N ARG A 11 24.24 6.26 -2.88
CA ARG A 11 24.17 4.84 -2.48
C ARG A 11 22.76 4.30 -2.47
N TYR A 12 21.83 5.01 -1.82
CA TYR A 12 20.45 4.55 -1.68
C TYR A 12 19.78 4.24 -3.02
N ALA A 13 19.99 5.10 -4.04
CA ALA A 13 19.38 4.93 -5.34
C ALA A 13 19.84 3.64 -6.05
N VAL A 14 21.14 3.33 -5.96
CA VAL A 14 21.74 2.14 -6.60
C VAL A 14 21.46 0.88 -5.79
N GLU A 15 21.61 0.94 -4.46
CA GLU A 15 21.42 -0.20 -3.56
C GLU A 15 19.97 -0.73 -3.57
N GLN A 16 18.97 0.18 -3.66
CA GLN A 16 17.58 -0.26 -3.78
C GLN A 16 17.32 -1.04 -5.08
N LEU A 17 17.95 -0.63 -6.17
CA LEU A 17 17.87 -1.36 -7.43
C LEU A 17 18.61 -2.69 -7.35
N GLN A 18 19.81 -2.70 -6.74
CA GLN A 18 20.56 -3.93 -6.49
C GLN A 18 19.74 -4.96 -5.69
N LEU A 19 19.11 -4.55 -4.59
CA LEU A 19 18.27 -5.43 -3.77
C LEU A 19 17.03 -5.95 -4.52
N SER A 20 16.52 -5.19 -5.47
CA SER A 20 15.39 -5.60 -6.31
C SER A 20 15.80 -6.60 -7.40
N LEU A 21 16.99 -6.44 -7.98
CA LEU A 21 17.48 -7.27 -9.08
C LEU A 21 18.22 -8.55 -8.60
N PHE A 22 18.83 -8.46 -7.43
CA PHE A 22 19.61 -9.54 -6.82
C PHE A 22 19.17 -9.72 -5.34
N PRO A 23 17.97 -10.27 -5.08
CA PRO A 23 17.38 -10.28 -3.73
C PRO A 23 18.06 -11.26 -2.75
N ASP A 24 18.64 -12.36 -3.24
CA ASP A 24 19.09 -13.48 -2.41
C ASP A 24 20.61 -13.45 -2.20
N ASN A 25 21.12 -12.50 -1.42
CA ASN A 25 22.56 -12.45 -1.01
C ASN A 25 23.53 -13.01 -2.07
N THR A 26 23.26 -12.74 -3.34
CA THR A 26 24.03 -13.23 -4.49
C THR A 26 25.51 -12.89 -4.26
N GLU A 27 26.36 -13.88 -4.31
CA GLU A 27 27.80 -13.67 -4.25
C GLU A 27 28.24 -12.85 -5.46
N GLY A 28 29.03 -11.79 -5.21
CA GLY A 28 29.48 -10.91 -6.27
C GLY A 28 29.75 -9.49 -5.80
N GLU A 29 30.15 -8.69 -6.73
CA GLU A 29 30.45 -7.28 -6.50
C GLU A 29 29.86 -6.38 -7.58
N ALA A 30 29.51 -5.17 -7.19
CA ALA A 30 29.08 -4.11 -8.10
C ALA A 30 29.88 -2.84 -7.81
N VAL A 31 30.35 -2.21 -8.87
CA VAL A 31 31.01 -0.89 -8.83
C VAL A 31 30.17 0.09 -9.62
N SER A 32 29.68 1.13 -8.98
CA SER A 32 28.95 2.23 -9.61
C SER A 32 29.82 3.49 -9.60
N SER A 33 30.12 4.04 -10.76
CA SER A 33 31.02 5.18 -10.92
C SER A 33 30.34 6.33 -11.63
N LEU A 34 30.66 7.56 -11.25
CA LEU A 34 30.20 8.78 -11.90
C LEU A 34 31.39 9.65 -12.29
N HIS A 35 31.59 9.86 -13.58
CA HIS A 35 32.66 10.68 -14.13
C HIS A 35 32.11 12.02 -14.63
N ARG A 36 32.69 13.11 -14.16
CA ARG A 36 32.31 14.47 -14.54
C ARG A 36 33.27 15.03 -15.59
N GLY A 37 32.78 15.12 -16.83
CA GLY A 37 33.48 15.80 -17.91
C GLY A 37 32.90 17.21 -18.17
N LYS A 38 33.55 17.97 -19.04
CA LYS A 38 33.06 19.31 -19.40
C LYS A 38 31.70 19.31 -20.08
N VAL A 39 31.39 18.30 -20.90
CA VAL A 39 30.13 18.20 -21.69
C VAL A 39 29.21 17.12 -21.13
N TRP A 40 29.75 16.04 -20.62
CA TRP A 40 29.00 14.86 -20.22
C TRP A 40 29.27 14.46 -18.79
N LEU A 41 28.18 14.14 -18.10
CA LEU A 41 28.19 13.36 -16.88
C LEU A 41 27.97 11.91 -17.28
N THR A 42 28.92 11.03 -16.95
CA THR A 42 28.94 9.63 -17.39
C THR A 42 28.82 8.70 -16.19
N ALA A 43 27.71 7.97 -16.11
CA ALA A 43 27.51 6.91 -15.14
C ALA A 43 27.97 5.58 -15.75
N VAL A 44 28.83 4.85 -15.05
CA VAL A 44 29.36 3.54 -15.44
C VAL A 44 29.11 2.56 -14.32
N THR A 45 28.55 1.42 -14.64
CA THR A 45 28.35 0.32 -13.68
C THR A 45 29.02 -0.95 -14.20
N LYS A 46 29.81 -1.58 -13.34
CA LYS A 46 30.40 -2.90 -13.55
C LYS A 46 29.87 -3.85 -12.48
N ILE A 47 29.32 -4.99 -12.88
CA ILE A 47 28.76 -6.01 -11.99
C ILE A 47 29.43 -7.34 -12.31
N THR A 48 29.90 -8.03 -11.29
CA THR A 48 30.47 -9.38 -11.39
C THR A 48 29.66 -10.33 -10.51
N VAL A 49 29.09 -11.37 -11.11
CA VAL A 49 28.30 -12.42 -10.43
C VAL A 49 28.78 -13.76 -10.96
N ASN A 50 29.11 -14.71 -10.06
CA ASN A 50 29.57 -16.04 -10.43
C ASN A 50 30.75 -16.03 -11.46
N GLY A 51 31.67 -15.08 -11.32
CA GLY A 51 32.81 -14.93 -12.22
C GLY A 51 32.50 -14.25 -13.57
N VAL A 52 31.24 -14.01 -13.90
CA VAL A 52 30.82 -13.31 -15.12
C VAL A 52 30.69 -11.82 -14.86
N THR A 53 31.31 -11.01 -15.72
CA THR A 53 31.31 -9.54 -15.58
C THR A 53 30.53 -8.89 -16.71
N ALA A 54 29.64 -7.95 -16.34
CA ALA A 54 28.93 -7.09 -17.28
C ALA A 54 29.20 -5.62 -16.95
N THR A 55 29.24 -4.77 -17.98
CA THR A 55 29.46 -3.34 -17.84
C THR A 55 28.47 -2.57 -18.70
N ALA A 56 27.95 -1.47 -18.16
CA ALA A 56 27.09 -0.56 -18.92
C ALA A 56 27.34 0.91 -18.57
N THR A 57 27.05 1.77 -19.53
CA THR A 57 27.30 3.21 -19.44
C THR A 57 26.05 4.00 -19.79
N ARG A 58 25.79 5.10 -19.07
CA ARG A 58 24.80 6.12 -19.39
C ARG A 58 25.40 7.51 -19.28
N ARG A 59 24.95 8.41 -20.18
CA ARG A 59 25.42 9.80 -20.23
C ARG A 59 24.24 10.75 -20.17
N ILE A 60 24.41 11.85 -19.48
CA ILE A 60 23.53 13.03 -19.52
C ILE A 60 24.42 14.25 -19.79
N LYS A 61 23.88 15.31 -20.41
CA LYS A 61 24.63 16.55 -20.57
C LYS A 61 24.92 17.13 -19.18
N ALA A 62 26.16 17.59 -18.96
CA ALA A 62 26.54 18.16 -17.67
C ALA A 62 25.72 19.44 -17.36
N ALA A 63 25.32 20.18 -18.39
CA ALA A 63 24.46 21.36 -18.23
C ALA A 63 23.04 21.05 -17.74
N ASP A 64 22.56 19.81 -17.96
CA ASP A 64 21.21 19.38 -17.56
C ASP A 64 21.22 18.66 -16.21
N GLU A 65 22.36 18.64 -15.50
CA GLU A 65 22.48 17.89 -14.26
C GLU A 65 21.50 18.40 -13.19
N THR A 66 20.63 17.49 -12.76
CA THR A 66 19.82 17.60 -11.55
C THR A 66 20.03 16.34 -10.71
N VAL A 67 19.75 16.38 -9.43
CA VAL A 67 19.80 15.19 -8.55
C VAL A 67 18.96 14.05 -9.15
N ARG A 68 17.80 14.36 -9.72
CA ARG A 68 16.89 13.40 -10.37
C ARG A 68 17.53 12.75 -11.60
N LEU A 69 18.08 13.54 -12.51
CA LEU A 69 18.70 13.05 -13.75
C LEU A 69 19.97 12.24 -13.45
N ARG A 70 20.79 12.69 -12.51
CA ARG A 70 21.97 11.96 -12.07
C ARG A 70 21.62 10.59 -11.50
N ARG A 71 20.68 10.51 -10.55
CA ARG A 71 20.21 9.25 -9.98
C ARG A 71 19.63 8.32 -11.04
N ARG A 72 18.88 8.86 -11.96
CA ARG A 72 18.34 8.09 -13.09
C ARG A 72 19.44 7.49 -13.96
N ALA A 73 20.45 8.25 -14.33
CA ALA A 73 21.58 7.75 -15.13
C ALA A 73 22.34 6.62 -14.41
N LEU A 74 22.55 6.74 -13.08
CA LEU A 74 23.15 5.69 -12.24
C LEU A 74 22.28 4.44 -12.21
N GLN A 75 20.97 4.56 -12.01
CA GLN A 75 20.04 3.44 -12.03
C GLN A 75 19.95 2.76 -13.41
N GLN A 76 19.94 3.54 -14.48
CA GLN A 76 19.94 3.02 -15.84
C GLN A 76 21.22 2.24 -16.17
N SER A 77 22.41 2.78 -15.81
CA SER A 77 23.68 2.06 -16.03
C SER A 77 23.72 0.76 -15.22
N TYR A 78 23.22 0.79 -13.98
CA TYR A 78 23.14 -0.40 -13.14
C TYR A 78 22.21 -1.46 -13.74
N TYR A 79 20.99 -1.09 -14.11
CA TYR A 79 20.03 -2.00 -14.71
C TYR A 79 20.57 -2.63 -16.01
N LEU A 80 21.18 -1.84 -16.88
CA LEU A 80 21.69 -2.32 -18.15
C LEU A 80 22.88 -3.28 -17.99
N ALA A 81 23.72 -3.11 -16.95
CA ALA A 81 24.73 -4.08 -16.59
C ALA A 81 24.10 -5.36 -16.00
N ALA A 82 23.17 -5.20 -15.04
CA ALA A 82 22.49 -6.31 -14.39
C ALA A 82 21.70 -7.17 -15.40
N LYS A 83 21.01 -6.57 -16.36
CA LYS A 83 20.20 -7.27 -17.37
C LYS A 83 21.01 -8.29 -18.18
N GLN A 84 22.30 -8.05 -18.35
CA GLN A 84 23.19 -8.98 -19.10
C GLN A 84 23.51 -10.25 -18.30
N LEU A 85 23.30 -10.23 -16.99
CA LEU A 85 23.63 -11.31 -16.05
C LEU A 85 22.38 -12.07 -15.54
N LEU A 86 21.19 -11.45 -15.71
CA LEU A 86 19.94 -12.02 -15.22
C LEU A 86 19.31 -12.94 -16.28
N PRO A 87 18.79 -14.12 -15.87
CA PRO A 87 18.16 -15.08 -16.79
C PRO A 87 16.82 -14.57 -17.33
N VAL A 88 16.15 -13.69 -16.59
CA VAL A 88 14.82 -13.13 -16.93
C VAL A 88 14.87 -11.63 -16.87
N THR A 89 14.20 -10.96 -17.80
CA THR A 89 14.08 -9.49 -17.80
C THR A 89 13.26 -9.02 -16.60
N PRO A 90 13.82 -8.20 -15.72
CA PRO A 90 13.10 -7.66 -14.58
C PRO A 90 11.88 -6.83 -15.01
N PRO A 91 10.68 -7.13 -14.52
CA PRO A 91 9.44 -6.53 -15.04
C PRO A 91 9.37 -5.01 -14.87
N TRP A 92 9.93 -4.47 -13.82
CA TRP A 92 9.95 -3.03 -13.55
C TRP A 92 11.22 -2.31 -14.03
N GLY A 93 12.08 -2.98 -14.77
CA GLY A 93 13.28 -2.40 -15.37
C GLY A 93 14.17 -1.68 -14.35
N ALA A 94 14.52 -0.44 -14.63
CA ALA A 94 15.35 0.41 -13.78
C ALA A 94 14.58 1.12 -12.67
N LEU A 95 13.27 0.84 -12.46
CA LEU A 95 12.47 1.42 -11.40
C LEU A 95 12.71 0.71 -10.07
N ALA A 96 13.39 1.38 -9.13
CA ALA A 96 13.62 0.88 -7.79
C ALA A 96 12.55 1.35 -6.77
N GLY A 97 11.66 2.25 -7.16
CA GLY A 97 10.67 2.86 -6.27
C GLY A 97 9.51 1.91 -5.91
N VAL A 98 8.95 2.10 -4.70
CA VAL A 98 7.79 1.34 -4.23
C VAL A 98 6.46 1.76 -4.88
N ARG A 99 6.43 2.90 -5.55
CA ARG A 99 5.24 3.49 -6.19
C ARG A 99 5.55 3.91 -7.62
N PRO A 100 5.65 2.95 -8.54
CA PRO A 100 6.01 3.24 -9.95
C PRO A 100 4.96 4.11 -10.65
N THR A 101 3.69 4.02 -10.27
CA THR A 101 2.58 4.84 -10.78
C THR A 101 2.76 6.34 -10.57
N LYS A 102 3.49 6.79 -9.54
CA LYS A 102 3.76 8.23 -9.36
C LYS A 102 4.43 8.90 -10.55
N ILE A 103 5.21 8.15 -11.34
CA ILE A 103 5.88 8.68 -12.53
C ILE A 103 4.85 8.94 -13.63
N THR A 104 4.00 7.96 -13.90
CA THR A 104 2.97 8.04 -14.93
C THR A 104 1.83 8.97 -14.53
N THR A 105 1.39 8.92 -13.27
CA THR A 105 0.39 9.84 -12.73
C THR A 105 0.84 11.31 -12.86
N LYS A 106 2.07 11.60 -12.44
CA LYS A 106 2.63 12.95 -12.59
C LYS A 106 2.67 13.38 -14.04
N HIS A 107 3.14 12.50 -14.94
CA HIS A 107 3.21 12.77 -16.36
C HIS A 107 1.84 13.09 -16.96
N LEU A 108 0.80 12.33 -16.60
CA LEU A 108 -0.57 12.57 -17.07
C LEU A 108 -1.17 13.87 -16.50
N LEU A 109 -0.94 14.17 -15.21
CA LEU A 109 -1.40 15.43 -14.59
C LEU A 109 -0.71 16.66 -15.19
N GLU A 110 0.51 16.54 -15.71
CA GLU A 110 1.25 17.59 -16.41
C GLU A 110 0.87 17.72 -17.90
N GLY A 111 -0.21 17.07 -18.35
CA GLY A 111 -0.73 17.15 -19.73
C GLY A 111 -0.18 16.10 -20.68
N GLY A 112 0.56 15.12 -20.17
CA GLY A 112 1.00 13.96 -20.96
C GLY A 112 -0.17 13.04 -21.32
N THR A 113 0.06 12.17 -22.30
CA THR A 113 -0.92 11.17 -22.75
C THR A 113 -0.54 9.76 -22.27
N PRO A 114 -1.47 8.79 -22.22
CA PRO A 114 -1.14 7.40 -21.97
C PRO A 114 -0.06 6.85 -22.89
N LYS A 115 -0.06 7.24 -24.17
CA LYS A 115 0.97 6.86 -25.14
C LYS A 115 2.35 7.41 -24.76
N SER A 116 2.45 8.69 -24.43
CA SER A 116 3.75 9.27 -24.02
C SER A 116 4.21 8.75 -22.65
N ALA A 117 3.28 8.35 -21.76
CA ALA A 117 3.61 7.65 -20.52
C ALA A 117 4.18 6.25 -20.79
N ASP A 118 3.64 5.50 -21.78
CA ASP A 118 4.20 4.22 -22.22
C ASP A 118 5.62 4.37 -22.75
N GLU A 119 5.83 5.35 -23.65
CA GLU A 119 7.16 5.67 -24.19
C GLU A 119 8.15 6.03 -23.08
N LEU A 120 7.73 6.82 -22.09
CA LEU A 120 8.55 7.16 -20.93
C LEU A 120 8.96 5.91 -20.12
N LEU A 121 8.03 5.02 -19.82
CA LEU A 121 8.33 3.79 -19.08
C LEU A 121 9.20 2.82 -19.88
N ARG A 122 8.96 2.69 -21.20
CA ARG A 122 9.71 1.82 -22.09
C ARG A 122 11.15 2.31 -22.29
N ASP A 123 11.32 3.55 -22.72
CA ASP A 123 12.59 4.06 -23.24
C ASP A 123 13.52 4.58 -22.15
N VAL A 124 12.93 5.07 -21.06
CA VAL A 124 13.69 5.65 -19.93
C VAL A 124 13.87 4.67 -18.79
N TYR A 125 12.84 3.87 -18.49
CA TYR A 125 12.86 2.99 -17.33
C TYR A 125 12.94 1.49 -17.67
N TYR A 126 12.82 1.12 -18.94
CA TYR A 126 12.93 -0.27 -19.44
C TYR A 126 11.90 -1.22 -18.82
N VAL A 127 10.72 -0.72 -18.49
CA VAL A 127 9.61 -1.51 -17.92
C VAL A 127 9.00 -2.41 -19.00
N THR A 128 8.63 -3.63 -18.66
CA THR A 128 7.98 -4.59 -19.58
C THR A 128 6.58 -4.11 -20.00
N ASP A 129 6.07 -4.63 -21.11
CA ASP A 129 4.80 -4.20 -21.72
C ASP A 129 3.61 -4.35 -20.77
N ASP A 130 3.49 -5.50 -20.14
CA ASP A 130 2.44 -5.83 -19.15
C ASP A 130 2.46 -4.86 -17.97
N ARG A 131 3.63 -4.54 -17.42
CA ARG A 131 3.77 -3.62 -16.28
C ARG A 131 3.60 -2.15 -16.68
N ARG A 132 3.93 -1.78 -17.92
CA ARG A 132 3.62 -0.45 -18.44
C ARG A 132 2.12 -0.23 -18.54
N ARG A 133 1.40 -1.19 -19.11
CA ARG A 133 -0.06 -1.17 -19.21
C ARG A 133 -0.70 -1.07 -17.82
N LEU A 134 -0.28 -1.93 -16.90
CA LEU A 134 -0.78 -1.95 -15.53
C LEU A 134 -0.57 -0.59 -14.82
N ALA A 135 0.63 -0.01 -14.92
CA ALA A 135 0.94 1.29 -14.31
C ALA A 135 0.12 2.43 -14.91
N ILE A 136 -0.09 2.44 -16.23
CA ILE A 136 -0.86 3.46 -16.93
C ILE A 136 -2.34 3.37 -16.54
N ASP A 137 -2.92 2.15 -16.52
CA ASP A 137 -4.31 1.94 -16.10
C ASP A 137 -4.56 2.47 -14.68
N CYS A 138 -3.68 2.13 -13.73
CA CYS A 138 -3.75 2.67 -12.37
C CYS A 138 -3.62 4.20 -12.34
N SER A 139 -2.74 4.77 -13.16
CA SER A 139 -2.56 6.22 -13.21
C SER A 139 -3.78 6.95 -13.79
N VAL A 140 -4.48 6.35 -14.75
CA VAL A 140 -5.74 6.89 -15.29
C VAL A 140 -6.81 6.93 -14.17
N SER A 141 -6.93 5.87 -13.38
CA SER A 141 -7.83 5.86 -12.21
C SER A 141 -7.41 6.92 -11.17
N THR A 142 -6.11 7.08 -10.93
CA THR A 142 -5.61 8.13 -10.02
C THR A 142 -5.95 9.52 -10.53
N VAL A 143 -5.74 9.83 -11.82
CA VAL A 143 -6.08 11.14 -12.40
C VAL A 143 -7.57 11.43 -12.24
N ARG A 144 -8.44 10.44 -12.47
CA ARG A 144 -9.88 10.57 -12.23
C ARG A 144 -10.17 10.90 -10.76
N ALA A 145 -9.56 10.18 -9.82
CA ALA A 145 -9.74 10.42 -8.38
C ALA A 145 -9.23 11.79 -7.94
N VAL A 146 -8.10 12.24 -8.47
CA VAL A 146 -7.54 13.59 -8.20
C VAL A 146 -8.47 14.69 -8.70
N ASN A 147 -9.07 14.53 -9.87
CA ASN A 147 -10.02 15.49 -10.43
C ASN A 147 -11.33 15.62 -9.61
N MET A 148 -11.60 14.70 -8.70
CA MET A 148 -12.73 14.78 -7.76
C MET A 148 -12.41 15.58 -6.50
N LEU A 149 -11.14 15.91 -6.25
CA LEU A 149 -10.71 16.61 -5.04
C LEU A 149 -10.91 18.11 -5.17
N GLN A 150 -11.31 18.73 -4.05
CA GLN A 150 -11.31 20.17 -3.85
C GLN A 150 -10.13 20.59 -2.98
N PRO A 151 -9.63 21.82 -3.08
CA PRO A 151 -8.49 22.28 -2.27
C PRO A 151 -8.70 22.16 -0.75
N SER A 152 -9.96 22.20 -0.29
CA SER A 152 -10.32 22.03 1.12
C SER A 152 -10.40 20.58 1.57
N ASP A 153 -10.37 19.61 0.66
CA ASP A 153 -10.58 18.21 0.99
C ASP A 153 -9.40 17.61 1.74
N LEU A 154 -9.71 16.73 2.69
CA LEU A 154 -8.77 15.82 3.34
C LEU A 154 -9.43 14.46 3.59
N SER A 155 -8.62 13.47 3.89
CA SER A 155 -9.09 12.15 4.32
C SER A 155 -8.79 11.92 5.80
N LEU A 156 -9.65 11.14 6.45
CA LEU A 156 -9.44 10.66 7.80
C LEU A 156 -9.13 9.16 7.80
N TYR A 157 -8.17 8.77 8.62
CA TYR A 157 -7.89 7.38 8.97
C TYR A 157 -8.07 7.18 10.47
N VAL A 158 -8.79 6.13 10.86
CA VAL A 158 -8.96 5.74 12.26
C VAL A 158 -8.36 4.36 12.46
N GLY A 159 -7.30 4.28 13.26
CA GLY A 159 -6.57 3.05 13.51
C GLY A 159 -7.09 2.29 14.72
N ILE A 160 -7.37 1.00 14.56
CA ILE A 160 -7.72 0.05 15.64
C ILE A 160 -6.66 -1.06 15.65
N PRO A 161 -5.57 -0.92 16.45
CA PRO A 161 -4.42 -1.82 16.40
C PRO A 161 -4.63 -3.09 17.24
N PHE A 162 -5.79 -3.74 17.08
CA PHE A 162 -6.14 -4.97 17.75
C PHE A 162 -6.57 -6.05 16.77
N CYS A 163 -6.21 -7.31 17.06
CA CYS A 163 -6.59 -8.48 16.27
C CYS A 163 -7.03 -9.61 17.22
N PRO A 164 -7.93 -10.52 16.79
CA PRO A 164 -8.28 -11.68 17.61
C PRO A 164 -7.10 -12.64 17.78
N THR A 165 -6.34 -12.89 16.72
CA THR A 165 -5.08 -13.67 16.70
C THR A 165 -4.06 -13.00 15.77
N ARG A 166 -2.79 -13.38 15.88
CA ARG A 166 -1.73 -12.89 14.99
C ARG A 166 -1.50 -13.86 13.84
N CYS A 167 -1.60 -13.38 12.61
CA CYS A 167 -1.23 -14.15 11.42
C CYS A 167 0.29 -14.22 11.27
N THR A 168 0.84 -15.36 10.85
CA THR A 168 2.29 -15.62 10.77
C THR A 168 3.04 -14.69 9.81
N TYR A 169 2.36 -14.22 8.76
CA TYR A 169 2.90 -13.31 7.74
C TYR A 169 2.74 -11.82 8.10
N CYS A 170 1.92 -11.51 9.12
CA CYS A 170 1.54 -10.11 9.38
C CYS A 170 2.65 -9.34 10.09
N SER A 171 3.04 -8.21 9.50
CA SER A 171 4.03 -7.28 10.04
C SER A 171 3.42 -6.02 10.65
N PHE A 172 2.10 -5.87 10.61
CA PHE A 172 1.43 -4.74 11.25
C PHE A 172 1.54 -4.85 12.77
N VAL A 173 1.72 -3.69 13.40
CA VAL A 173 1.71 -3.61 14.86
C VAL A 173 0.28 -3.73 15.34
N SER A 174 -0.03 -4.85 15.97
CA SER A 174 -1.33 -5.10 16.60
C SER A 174 -1.16 -5.89 17.90
N ARG A 175 -2.14 -5.77 18.78
CA ARG A 175 -2.24 -6.55 20.02
C ARG A 175 -3.33 -7.60 19.88
N THR A 176 -3.03 -8.80 20.34
CA THR A 176 -4.02 -9.88 20.39
C THR A 176 -4.95 -9.66 21.58
N ILE A 177 -6.25 -9.53 21.33
CA ILE A 177 -7.26 -9.24 22.37
C ILE A 177 -7.28 -10.30 23.48
N GLY A 178 -7.18 -11.59 23.15
CA GLY A 178 -7.25 -12.67 24.13
C GLY A 178 -6.22 -12.63 25.27
N ARG A 179 -5.17 -11.80 25.16
CA ARG A 179 -4.12 -11.62 26.18
C ARG A 179 -4.07 -10.24 26.81
N LYS A 180 -4.75 -9.23 26.24
CA LYS A 180 -4.68 -7.83 26.67
C LYS A 180 -6.00 -7.10 26.45
N THR A 181 -7.10 -7.72 26.84
CA THR A 181 -8.45 -7.14 26.75
C THR A 181 -8.56 -5.87 27.59
N GLU A 182 -7.79 -5.75 28.68
CA GLU A 182 -7.73 -4.59 29.55
C GLU A 182 -7.25 -3.30 28.88
N LEU A 183 -6.52 -3.40 27.76
CA LEU A 183 -6.04 -2.22 27.02
C LEU A 183 -7.09 -1.61 26.10
N LEU A 184 -8.11 -2.37 25.71
CA LEU A 184 -9.05 -1.95 24.67
C LEU A 184 -9.87 -0.73 25.09
N GLU A 185 -10.43 -0.75 26.28
CA GLU A 185 -11.25 0.35 26.78
C GLU A 185 -10.45 1.64 27.05
N PRO A 186 -9.28 1.60 27.72
CA PRO A 186 -8.40 2.77 27.81
C PRO A 186 -7.99 3.32 26.44
N TYR A 187 -7.72 2.44 25.46
CA TYR A 187 -7.39 2.84 24.11
C TYR A 187 -8.55 3.59 23.43
N LEU A 188 -9.77 3.07 23.51
CA LEU A 188 -10.95 3.71 22.93
C LEU A 188 -11.19 5.09 23.54
N ARG A 189 -11.05 5.24 24.85
CA ARG A 189 -11.16 6.55 25.53
C ARG A 189 -10.10 7.55 25.04
N ALA A 190 -8.87 7.10 24.84
CA ALA A 190 -7.81 7.95 24.29
C ALA A 190 -8.12 8.36 22.85
N LEU A 191 -8.61 7.42 22.02
CA LEU A 191 -9.01 7.67 20.65
C LEU A 191 -10.18 8.66 20.55
N GLU A 192 -11.17 8.55 21.42
CA GLU A 192 -12.32 9.47 21.52
C GLU A 192 -11.86 10.90 21.83
N GLN A 193 -10.85 11.06 22.71
CA GLN A 193 -10.27 12.37 23.00
C GLN A 193 -9.55 12.95 21.78
N GLU A 194 -8.77 12.13 21.07
CA GLU A 194 -8.09 12.57 19.83
C GLU A 194 -9.11 12.94 18.75
N ILE A 195 -10.20 12.18 18.58
CA ILE A 195 -11.32 12.49 17.68
C ILE A 195 -11.94 13.85 18.04
N ALA A 196 -12.27 14.07 19.31
CA ALA A 196 -12.91 15.30 19.75
C ALA A 196 -12.01 16.54 19.54
N VAL A 197 -10.71 16.42 19.85
CA VAL A 197 -9.76 17.54 19.60
C VAL A 197 -9.61 17.79 18.10
N THR A 198 -9.43 16.74 17.31
CA THR A 198 -9.25 16.86 15.85
C THR A 198 -10.51 17.42 15.20
N GLY A 199 -11.71 17.02 15.66
CA GLY A 199 -12.99 17.54 15.15
C GLY A 199 -13.14 19.05 15.37
N ARG A 200 -12.81 19.55 16.56
CA ARG A 200 -12.81 21.00 16.82
C ARG A 200 -11.84 21.76 15.94
N LEU A 201 -10.62 21.25 15.76
CA LEU A 201 -9.60 21.85 14.90
C LEU A 201 -10.04 21.84 13.42
N LEU A 202 -10.65 20.74 12.99
CA LEU A 202 -11.15 20.60 11.63
C LEU A 202 -12.30 21.60 11.34
N ALA A 203 -13.25 21.72 12.24
CA ALA A 203 -14.36 22.68 12.12
C ALA A 203 -13.88 24.13 11.98
N GLN A 204 -12.77 24.49 12.65
CA GLN A 204 -12.16 25.82 12.57
C GLN A 204 -11.32 26.04 11.31
N SER A 205 -10.93 24.98 10.63
CA SER A 205 -9.98 25.06 9.51
C SER A 205 -10.62 25.33 8.14
N GLY A 206 -11.95 25.25 8.03
CA GLY A 206 -12.68 25.32 6.76
C GLY A 206 -12.42 24.13 5.82
N ARG A 207 -11.77 23.09 6.31
CA ARG A 207 -11.52 21.87 5.53
C ARG A 207 -12.67 20.87 5.64
N THR A 208 -12.79 19.98 4.66
CA THR A 208 -13.88 19.02 4.55
C THR A 208 -13.35 17.59 4.47
N VAL A 209 -14.06 16.66 5.10
CA VAL A 209 -13.75 15.24 5.03
C VAL A 209 -14.23 14.68 3.69
N ARG A 210 -13.30 14.19 2.87
CA ARG A 210 -13.62 13.59 1.58
C ARG A 210 -13.77 12.08 1.66
N THR A 211 -12.87 11.41 2.39
CA THR A 211 -12.98 9.98 2.67
C THR A 211 -12.65 9.70 4.14
N LEU A 212 -13.28 8.67 4.69
CA LEU A 212 -13.03 8.14 6.02
C LEU A 212 -12.74 6.64 5.93
N TYR A 213 -11.66 6.20 6.56
CA TYR A 213 -11.25 4.80 6.57
C TYR A 213 -10.94 4.34 8.00
N ILE A 214 -11.67 3.35 8.49
CA ILE A 214 -11.39 2.69 9.78
C ILE A 214 -10.66 1.38 9.48
N GLY A 215 -9.41 1.29 9.90
CA GLY A 215 -8.54 0.16 9.62
C GLY A 215 -7.56 -0.15 10.75
N GLY A 216 -6.48 -0.87 10.44
CA GLY A 216 -5.39 -1.16 11.38
C GLY A 216 -5.08 -2.63 11.55
N GLY A 217 -5.40 -3.21 12.71
CA GLY A 217 -5.32 -4.65 12.93
C GLY A 217 -6.54 -5.35 12.34
N THR A 218 -7.63 -5.33 13.08
CA THR A 218 -8.95 -5.81 12.69
C THR A 218 -9.99 -4.99 13.45
N PRO A 219 -10.50 -3.89 12.88
CA PRO A 219 -11.45 -3.00 13.57
C PRO A 219 -12.68 -3.71 14.13
N THR A 220 -13.14 -4.74 13.45
CA THR A 220 -14.31 -5.54 13.86
C THR A 220 -14.05 -6.48 15.03
N THR A 221 -12.86 -6.45 15.64
CA THR A 221 -12.62 -7.01 16.98
C THR A 221 -13.33 -6.24 18.08
N LEU A 222 -13.72 -5.00 17.81
CA LEU A 222 -14.62 -4.27 18.70
C LEU A 222 -15.95 -5.00 18.79
N SER A 223 -16.53 -5.05 20.01
CA SER A 223 -17.89 -5.54 20.18
C SER A 223 -18.90 -4.61 19.49
N ALA A 224 -20.09 -5.09 19.22
CA ALA A 224 -21.16 -4.29 18.60
C ALA A 224 -21.40 -2.95 19.35
N PRO A 225 -21.55 -2.92 20.69
CA PRO A 225 -21.67 -1.64 21.41
C PRO A 225 -20.44 -0.72 21.33
N GLN A 226 -19.22 -1.29 21.29
CA GLN A 226 -17.99 -0.50 21.15
C GLN A 226 -17.89 0.12 19.74
N MET A 227 -18.25 -0.65 18.71
CA MET A 227 -18.30 -0.17 17.33
C MET A 227 -19.34 0.94 17.17
N GLU A 228 -20.54 0.76 17.71
CA GLU A 228 -21.61 1.77 17.68
C GLU A 228 -21.16 3.08 18.38
N ARG A 229 -20.53 2.94 19.57
CA ARG A 229 -19.96 4.09 20.29
C ARG A 229 -18.91 4.84 19.47
N LEU A 230 -17.97 4.13 18.86
CA LEU A 230 -16.94 4.74 18.01
C LEU A 230 -17.56 5.48 16.82
N LEU A 231 -18.49 4.86 16.12
CA LEU A 231 -19.16 5.46 14.96
C LEU A 231 -19.99 6.70 15.35
N ARG A 232 -20.64 6.67 16.51
CA ARG A 232 -21.34 7.84 17.05
C ARG A 232 -20.36 8.96 17.36
N VAL A 233 -19.26 8.71 18.08
CA VAL A 233 -18.25 9.71 18.41
C VAL A 233 -17.65 10.33 17.14
N ILE A 234 -17.43 9.55 16.09
CA ILE A 234 -16.96 10.06 14.80
C ILE A 234 -18.00 11.03 14.20
N ARG A 235 -19.27 10.65 14.14
CA ARG A 235 -20.35 11.50 13.56
C ARG A 235 -20.61 12.77 14.37
N ASP A 236 -20.47 12.68 15.70
CA ASP A 236 -20.67 13.83 16.58
C ASP A 236 -19.56 14.88 16.48
N ASN A 237 -18.37 14.48 16.00
CA ASN A 237 -17.20 15.35 15.95
C ASN A 237 -16.76 15.75 14.53
N PHE A 238 -17.19 15.03 13.49
CA PHE A 238 -16.82 15.34 12.10
C PHE A 238 -18.07 15.58 11.25
N ASP A 239 -18.06 16.67 10.49
CA ASP A 239 -19.04 16.86 9.42
C ASP A 239 -18.69 15.94 8.24
N LEU A 240 -19.50 14.89 8.08
CA LEU A 240 -19.37 13.90 7.02
C LEU A 240 -20.33 14.16 5.84
N SER A 241 -21.00 15.31 5.78
CA SER A 241 -21.97 15.62 4.71
C SER A 241 -21.36 15.63 3.31
N ARG A 242 -20.06 15.87 3.20
CA ARG A 242 -19.29 15.83 1.95
C ARG A 242 -18.39 14.60 1.81
N CYS A 243 -18.47 13.66 2.75
CA CYS A 243 -17.78 12.39 2.68
C CYS A 243 -18.41 11.52 1.59
N ILE A 244 -17.61 11.12 0.59
CA ILE A 244 -18.10 10.32 -0.54
C ILE A 244 -17.68 8.85 -0.46
N GLU A 245 -16.87 8.51 0.54
CA GLU A 245 -16.44 7.15 0.79
C GLU A 245 -16.13 6.96 2.28
N PHE A 246 -16.88 6.08 2.92
CA PHE A 246 -16.63 5.67 4.30
C PHE A 246 -16.42 4.15 4.35
N THR A 247 -15.16 3.75 4.50
CA THR A 247 -14.75 2.34 4.55
C THR A 247 -14.50 1.87 5.97
N VAL A 248 -15.03 0.70 6.32
CA VAL A 248 -14.64 -0.04 7.54
C VAL A 248 -13.98 -1.37 7.15
N GLU A 249 -12.78 -1.59 7.65
CA GLU A 249 -12.04 -2.83 7.40
C GLU A 249 -12.57 -3.95 8.32
N GLY A 250 -13.31 -4.89 7.76
CA GLY A 250 -13.78 -6.09 8.45
C GLY A 250 -12.63 -7.08 8.68
N GLY A 251 -11.73 -7.15 7.71
CA GLY A 251 -10.49 -7.90 7.78
C GLY A 251 -10.66 -9.41 7.92
N ARG A 252 -11.38 -9.86 8.94
CA ARG A 252 -11.53 -11.28 9.30
C ARG A 252 -12.99 -11.68 9.43
N PRO A 253 -13.45 -12.72 8.69
CA PRO A 253 -14.85 -13.16 8.73
C PRO A 253 -15.31 -13.66 10.10
N ASP A 254 -14.38 -14.18 10.94
CA ASP A 254 -14.67 -14.66 12.28
C ASP A 254 -14.94 -13.53 13.33
N THR A 255 -14.79 -12.27 12.92
CA THR A 255 -15.13 -11.10 13.75
C THR A 255 -16.40 -10.39 13.30
N LEU A 256 -17.06 -10.91 12.27
CA LEU A 256 -18.27 -10.35 11.64
C LEU A 256 -19.48 -11.20 11.96
N ASP A 257 -20.57 -10.52 12.23
CA ASP A 257 -21.94 -11.02 12.32
C ASP A 257 -22.88 -9.95 11.75
N LEU A 258 -24.11 -10.35 11.44
CA LEU A 258 -25.12 -9.49 10.81
C LEU A 258 -25.42 -8.24 11.66
N GLU A 259 -25.54 -8.39 13.00
CA GLU A 259 -25.81 -7.27 13.91
C GLU A 259 -24.72 -6.18 13.81
N LYS A 260 -23.46 -6.59 13.88
CA LYS A 260 -22.33 -5.68 13.76
C LYS A 260 -22.24 -5.02 12.40
N LEU A 261 -22.53 -5.77 11.32
CA LEU A 261 -22.57 -5.24 9.96
C LEU A 261 -23.68 -4.20 9.78
N GLN A 262 -24.87 -4.43 10.37
CA GLN A 262 -25.96 -3.46 10.37
C GLN A 262 -25.60 -2.18 11.17
N ILE A 263 -24.92 -2.31 12.30
CA ILE A 263 -24.41 -1.18 13.09
C ILE A 263 -23.40 -0.37 12.25
N ILE A 264 -22.46 -1.04 11.59
CA ILE A 264 -21.47 -0.35 10.74
C ILE A 264 -22.17 0.36 9.58
N ARG A 265 -23.13 -0.29 8.94
CA ARG A 265 -23.87 0.28 7.83
C ARG A 265 -24.72 1.50 8.25
N SER A 266 -25.46 1.38 9.33
CA SER A 266 -26.27 2.47 9.90
C SER A 266 -25.40 3.61 10.47
N GLY A 267 -24.17 3.29 10.87
CA GLY A 267 -23.13 4.22 11.27
C GLY A 267 -22.62 5.13 10.15
N GLY A 268 -22.99 4.86 8.89
CA GLY A 268 -22.66 5.66 7.71
C GLY A 268 -21.63 5.03 6.78
N ALA A 269 -21.07 3.85 7.13
CA ALA A 269 -20.14 3.18 6.23
C ALA A 269 -20.86 2.67 4.97
N ASP A 270 -20.30 2.97 3.80
CA ASP A 270 -20.80 2.52 2.49
C ASP A 270 -19.93 1.42 1.88
N ARG A 271 -18.71 1.23 2.41
CA ARG A 271 -17.75 0.23 1.97
C ARG A 271 -17.28 -0.65 3.14
N MET A 272 -17.03 -1.91 2.82
CA MET A 272 -16.50 -2.90 3.76
C MET A 272 -15.37 -3.69 3.11
N SER A 273 -14.39 -4.13 3.86
CA SER A 273 -13.48 -5.17 3.38
C SER A 273 -13.67 -6.47 4.16
N ILE A 274 -13.73 -7.58 3.44
CA ILE A 274 -13.74 -8.94 3.99
C ILE A 274 -12.56 -9.67 3.35
N ASN A 275 -11.53 -9.97 4.14
CA ASN A 275 -10.23 -10.38 3.61
C ASN A 275 -9.98 -11.88 3.81
N PRO A 276 -10.30 -12.75 2.83
CA PRO A 276 -10.03 -14.19 2.95
C PRO A 276 -8.54 -14.48 3.01
N GLN A 277 -7.73 -13.79 2.22
CA GLN A 277 -6.32 -14.02 1.93
C GLN A 277 -6.09 -15.28 1.08
N THR A 278 -6.84 -16.35 1.31
CA THR A 278 -6.95 -17.58 0.55
C THR A 278 -8.29 -18.25 0.89
N MET A 279 -8.80 -19.11 0.01
CA MET A 279 -9.97 -19.95 0.26
C MET A 279 -9.58 -21.42 0.55
N GLU A 280 -8.29 -21.69 0.75
CA GLU A 280 -7.76 -23.00 1.09
C GLU A 280 -7.65 -23.15 2.61
N ASP A 281 -8.52 -23.95 3.24
CA ASP A 281 -8.56 -24.13 4.70
C ASP A 281 -7.24 -24.60 5.30
N ALA A 282 -6.46 -25.41 4.59
CA ALA A 282 -5.16 -25.85 5.04
C ALA A 282 -4.15 -24.69 5.11
N VAL A 283 -4.19 -23.80 4.12
CA VAL A 283 -3.33 -22.59 4.06
C VAL A 283 -3.75 -21.59 5.13
N LEU A 284 -5.05 -21.40 5.36
CA LEU A 284 -5.57 -20.55 6.45
C LEU A 284 -5.02 -21.01 7.81
N ARG A 285 -5.08 -22.31 8.10
CA ARG A 285 -4.51 -22.88 9.34
C ARG A 285 -3.02 -22.65 9.46
N ALA A 286 -2.26 -22.89 8.37
CA ALA A 286 -0.82 -22.67 8.34
C ALA A 286 -0.44 -21.20 8.60
N CYS A 287 -1.31 -20.26 8.20
CA CYS A 287 -1.15 -18.83 8.42
C CYS A 287 -1.63 -18.35 9.80
N GLY A 288 -2.13 -19.23 10.67
CA GLY A 288 -2.67 -18.86 11.99
C GLY A 288 -4.03 -18.16 11.93
N ARG A 289 -4.83 -18.42 10.88
CA ARG A 289 -6.20 -17.93 10.72
C ARG A 289 -7.18 -19.08 11.09
N PRO A 290 -7.98 -18.95 12.16
CA PRO A 290 -8.81 -20.05 12.65
C PRO A 290 -10.10 -20.25 11.84
N HIS A 291 -10.51 -19.28 11.02
CA HIS A 291 -11.70 -19.38 10.18
C HIS A 291 -11.47 -20.28 8.94
N LYS A 292 -12.56 -20.66 8.32
CA LYS A 292 -12.60 -21.46 7.09
C LYS A 292 -13.11 -20.64 5.91
N ALA A 293 -12.97 -21.18 4.70
CA ALA A 293 -13.56 -20.59 3.48
C ALA A 293 -15.08 -20.39 3.60
N ALA A 294 -15.79 -21.33 4.25
CA ALA A 294 -17.22 -21.19 4.49
C ALA A 294 -17.60 -19.94 5.32
N ASP A 295 -16.75 -19.54 6.26
CA ASP A 295 -16.98 -18.33 7.08
C ASP A 295 -16.84 -17.06 6.22
N VAL A 296 -15.97 -17.07 5.20
CA VAL A 296 -15.84 -15.98 4.24
C VAL A 296 -17.12 -15.82 3.43
N LEU A 297 -17.68 -16.94 2.92
CA LEU A 297 -18.91 -16.92 2.15
C LEU A 297 -20.08 -16.43 2.99
N ARG A 298 -20.21 -16.90 4.24
CA ARG A 298 -21.21 -16.42 5.19
C ARG A 298 -21.08 -14.91 5.42
N ALA A 299 -19.89 -14.43 5.79
CA ALA A 299 -19.65 -13.01 6.10
C ALA A 299 -19.91 -12.11 4.87
N TYR A 300 -19.59 -12.58 3.65
CA TYR A 300 -19.91 -11.87 2.43
C TYR A 300 -21.44 -11.75 2.22
N GLY A 301 -22.19 -12.85 2.39
CA GLY A 301 -23.66 -12.85 2.31
C GLY A 301 -24.28 -11.91 3.35
N GLU A 302 -23.88 -12.01 4.61
CA GLU A 302 -24.35 -11.14 5.70
C GLU A 302 -24.03 -9.65 5.42
N ALA A 303 -22.86 -9.33 4.83
CA ALA A 303 -22.55 -7.96 4.46
C ALA A 303 -23.42 -7.44 3.31
N ALA A 304 -23.73 -8.28 2.33
CA ALA A 304 -24.71 -7.96 1.27
C ALA A 304 -26.10 -7.74 1.86
N ASP A 305 -26.56 -8.62 2.76
CA ASP A 305 -27.85 -8.49 3.46
C ASP A 305 -27.92 -7.23 4.33
N ALA A 306 -26.79 -6.79 4.92
CA ALA A 306 -26.70 -5.52 5.63
C ALA A 306 -26.70 -4.28 4.71
N GLY A 307 -26.71 -4.47 3.38
CA GLY A 307 -26.81 -3.42 2.37
C GLY A 307 -25.47 -2.84 1.92
N PHE A 308 -24.35 -3.55 2.09
CA PHE A 308 -23.07 -3.16 1.49
C PHE A 308 -23.02 -3.59 0.01
N SER A 309 -22.95 -2.61 -0.89
CA SER A 309 -22.74 -2.83 -2.33
C SER A 309 -21.27 -2.77 -2.72
N ALA A 310 -20.43 -2.11 -1.93
CA ALA A 310 -19.00 -1.95 -2.19
C ALA A 310 -18.19 -2.81 -1.21
N ILE A 311 -18.05 -4.09 -1.51
CA ILE A 311 -17.24 -5.03 -0.72
C ILE A 311 -15.92 -5.27 -1.43
N ASN A 312 -14.79 -5.09 -0.69
CA ASN A 312 -13.45 -5.48 -1.13
C ASN A 312 -13.06 -6.83 -0.53
N MET A 313 -12.36 -7.64 -1.30
CA MET A 313 -11.80 -8.91 -0.85
C MET A 313 -10.31 -9.01 -1.19
N ASP A 314 -9.47 -9.24 -0.16
CA ASP A 314 -8.03 -9.36 -0.34
C ASP A 314 -7.60 -10.82 -0.47
N LEU A 315 -6.70 -11.09 -1.43
CA LEU A 315 -5.99 -12.35 -1.62
C LEU A 315 -4.48 -12.10 -1.53
N ILE A 316 -3.72 -13.11 -1.10
CA ILE A 316 -2.25 -13.04 -1.05
C ILE A 316 -1.66 -14.16 -1.91
N ALA A 317 -0.93 -13.79 -2.95
CA ALA A 317 -0.10 -14.71 -3.72
C ALA A 317 1.20 -15.00 -2.95
N GLY A 318 1.56 -16.27 -2.85
CA GLY A 318 2.80 -16.72 -2.23
C GLY A 318 2.70 -17.02 -0.73
N LEU A 319 1.51 -17.27 -0.17
CA LEU A 319 1.36 -17.73 1.21
C LEU A 319 2.07 -19.07 1.46
N PRO A 320 2.58 -19.31 2.70
CA PRO A 320 3.21 -20.59 3.04
C PRO A 320 2.21 -21.75 2.88
N ALA A 321 2.69 -22.85 2.37
CA ALA A 321 1.92 -24.07 2.07
C ALA A 321 0.81 -23.87 1.00
N ASP A 322 0.75 -22.74 0.30
CA ASP A 322 -0.11 -22.57 -0.86
C ASP A 322 0.59 -23.04 -2.14
N SER A 323 -0.19 -23.23 -3.18
CA SER A 323 0.26 -23.62 -4.53
C SER A 323 -0.41 -22.73 -5.58
N THR A 324 0.15 -22.72 -6.80
CA THR A 324 -0.48 -22.06 -7.95
C THR A 324 -1.93 -22.52 -8.15
N ALA A 325 -2.18 -23.82 -8.01
CA ALA A 325 -3.53 -24.39 -8.14
C ALA A 325 -4.46 -23.92 -6.99
N GLY A 326 -3.97 -23.86 -5.73
CA GLY A 326 -4.72 -23.37 -4.57
C GLY A 326 -5.09 -21.89 -4.71
N PHE A 327 -4.11 -21.09 -5.13
CA PHE A 327 -4.35 -19.66 -5.39
C PHE A 327 -5.37 -19.43 -6.50
N ARG A 328 -5.31 -20.20 -7.62
CA ARG A 328 -6.30 -20.13 -8.70
C ARG A 328 -7.71 -20.45 -8.19
N ARG A 329 -7.90 -21.56 -7.45
CA ARG A 329 -9.20 -21.88 -6.85
C ARG A 329 -9.69 -20.77 -5.91
N SER A 330 -8.82 -20.19 -5.13
CA SER A 330 -9.15 -19.08 -4.22
C SER A 330 -9.61 -17.83 -4.99
N LEU A 331 -8.90 -17.46 -6.06
CA LEU A 331 -9.28 -16.32 -6.90
C LEU A 331 -10.62 -16.58 -7.59
N ASP A 332 -10.82 -17.76 -8.17
CA ASP A 332 -12.04 -18.11 -8.89
C ASP A 332 -13.27 -18.11 -7.94
N ALA A 333 -13.09 -18.65 -6.72
CA ALA A 333 -14.13 -18.63 -5.70
C ALA A 333 -14.51 -17.21 -5.29
N VAL A 334 -13.51 -16.32 -5.06
CA VAL A 334 -13.74 -14.91 -4.74
C VAL A 334 -14.38 -14.17 -5.92
N ALA A 335 -13.91 -14.41 -7.14
CA ALA A 335 -14.45 -13.79 -8.34
C ALA A 335 -15.93 -14.18 -8.61
N THR A 336 -16.32 -15.42 -8.25
CA THR A 336 -17.72 -15.88 -8.36
C THR A 336 -18.65 -15.08 -7.44
N LEU A 337 -18.18 -14.58 -6.30
CA LEU A 337 -18.96 -13.69 -5.44
C LEU A 337 -19.16 -12.30 -6.05
N ASN A 338 -18.41 -11.98 -7.08
CA ASN A 338 -18.51 -10.76 -7.85
C ASN A 338 -18.39 -9.48 -6.98
N PRO A 339 -17.37 -9.36 -6.08
CA PRO A 339 -17.24 -8.21 -5.23
C PRO A 339 -16.90 -6.94 -6.03
N ALA A 340 -17.15 -5.77 -5.46
CA ALA A 340 -16.80 -4.49 -6.07
C ALA A 340 -15.29 -4.34 -6.32
N ASN A 341 -14.50 -4.85 -5.38
CA ASN A 341 -13.04 -4.80 -5.45
C ASN A 341 -12.41 -6.15 -5.07
N ILE A 342 -11.32 -6.48 -5.74
CA ILE A 342 -10.42 -7.56 -5.35
C ILE A 342 -9.01 -6.98 -5.26
N THR A 343 -8.36 -7.16 -4.12
CA THR A 343 -6.95 -6.77 -3.99
C THR A 343 -6.09 -8.03 -3.99
N VAL A 344 -5.14 -8.10 -4.89
CA VAL A 344 -4.15 -9.18 -4.94
C VAL A 344 -2.83 -8.65 -4.39
N HIS A 345 -2.48 -9.13 -3.21
CA HIS A 345 -1.20 -8.88 -2.59
C HIS A 345 -0.19 -9.94 -2.98
N THR A 346 1.07 -9.54 -3.08
CA THR A 346 2.19 -10.48 -3.11
C THR A 346 2.85 -10.52 -1.75
N LEU A 347 3.08 -11.71 -1.21
CA LEU A 347 3.69 -11.87 0.10
C LEU A 347 5.02 -11.12 0.18
N ALA A 348 5.16 -10.28 1.20
CA ALA A 348 6.39 -9.59 1.52
C ALA A 348 6.90 -10.04 2.89
N LEU A 349 8.10 -10.61 2.93
CA LEU A 349 8.74 -11.03 4.18
C LEU A 349 9.31 -9.80 4.89
N LYS A 350 8.70 -9.39 5.99
CA LYS A 350 9.10 -8.23 6.77
C LYS A 350 9.59 -8.61 8.16
N LYS A 351 10.59 -7.90 8.63
CA LYS A 351 11.02 -7.97 10.03
C LYS A 351 9.82 -7.71 10.94
N GLY A 352 9.61 -8.58 11.92
CA GLY A 352 8.47 -8.51 12.82
C GLY A 352 7.28 -9.42 12.48
N ALA A 353 7.29 -10.09 11.32
CA ALA A 353 6.43 -11.23 11.04
C ALA A 353 7.14 -12.52 11.44
N ASP A 354 6.42 -13.47 12.04
CA ASP A 354 6.99 -14.76 12.47
C ASP A 354 7.59 -15.54 11.28
N LEU A 355 6.96 -15.40 10.11
CA LEU A 355 7.39 -16.01 8.87
C LEU A 355 8.75 -15.49 8.35
N PHE A 356 9.16 -14.26 8.76
CA PHE A 356 10.46 -13.71 8.36
C PHE A 356 11.64 -14.55 8.83
N GLU A 357 11.53 -15.15 10.01
CA GLU A 357 12.57 -15.98 10.60
C GLU A 357 12.53 -17.41 10.07
N LYS A 358 11.34 -17.99 9.89
CA LYS A 358 11.16 -19.40 9.57
C LYS A 358 11.31 -19.71 8.09
N ARG A 359 10.80 -18.86 7.19
CA ARG A 359 10.82 -19.01 5.71
C ARG A 359 10.50 -20.41 5.18
N GLU A 360 9.66 -21.14 5.92
CA GLU A 360 9.34 -22.53 5.59
C GLU A 360 8.16 -22.61 4.61
N ASN A 361 8.20 -23.60 3.72
CA ASN A 361 7.12 -23.94 2.79
C ASN A 361 6.60 -22.78 1.93
N LEU A 362 7.50 -21.88 1.50
CA LEU A 362 7.14 -20.77 0.62
C LEU A 362 7.14 -21.24 -0.84
N PRO A 363 6.14 -20.82 -1.66
CA PRO A 363 6.19 -20.99 -3.11
C PRO A 363 7.41 -20.31 -3.72
N SER A 364 7.90 -20.86 -4.83
CA SER A 364 9.02 -20.27 -5.57
C SER A 364 8.63 -18.92 -6.18
N ALA A 365 9.62 -18.12 -6.56
CA ALA A 365 9.36 -16.87 -7.29
C ALA A 365 8.63 -17.12 -8.63
N GLY A 366 8.89 -18.28 -9.28
CA GLY A 366 8.18 -18.70 -10.48
C GLY A 366 6.69 -18.99 -10.23
N ASP A 367 6.38 -19.71 -9.14
CA ASP A 367 4.99 -19.97 -8.74
C ASP A 367 4.23 -18.67 -8.45
N VAL A 368 4.88 -17.74 -7.75
CA VAL A 368 4.27 -16.43 -7.46
C VAL A 368 4.05 -15.61 -8.74
N ALA A 369 4.99 -15.67 -9.69
CA ALA A 369 4.81 -15.04 -11.01
C ALA A 369 3.58 -15.59 -11.74
N GLU A 370 3.39 -16.90 -11.71
CA GLU A 370 2.24 -17.57 -12.31
C GLU A 370 0.92 -17.19 -11.61
N MET A 371 0.91 -17.11 -10.27
CA MET A 371 -0.26 -16.66 -9.49
C MET A 371 -0.67 -15.24 -9.88
N VAL A 372 0.30 -14.31 -9.92
CA VAL A 372 0.05 -12.89 -10.25
C VAL A 372 -0.42 -12.73 -11.70
N ALA A 373 0.21 -13.46 -12.63
CA ALA A 373 -0.20 -13.44 -14.05
C ALA A 373 -1.62 -13.99 -14.24
N TYR A 374 -1.95 -15.09 -13.57
CA TYR A 374 -3.31 -15.64 -13.58
C TYR A 374 -4.34 -14.64 -13.03
N ALA A 375 -4.01 -13.98 -11.93
CA ALA A 375 -4.89 -12.98 -11.33
C ALA A 375 -5.15 -11.81 -12.31
N GLU A 376 -4.11 -11.25 -12.93
CA GLU A 376 -4.26 -10.17 -13.90
C GLU A 376 -5.12 -10.62 -15.10
N GLN A 377 -4.83 -11.77 -15.68
CA GLN A 377 -5.56 -12.31 -16.83
C GLN A 377 -7.04 -12.53 -16.50
N THR A 378 -7.32 -13.20 -15.38
CA THR A 378 -8.69 -13.55 -14.97
C THR A 378 -9.51 -12.31 -14.64
N LEU A 379 -8.95 -11.38 -13.84
CA LEU A 379 -9.68 -10.19 -13.43
C LEU A 379 -9.95 -9.24 -14.61
N ARG A 380 -8.99 -9.07 -15.54
CA ARG A 380 -9.25 -8.32 -16.77
C ARG A 380 -10.33 -8.96 -17.63
N ALA A 381 -10.33 -10.29 -17.78
CA ALA A 381 -11.35 -11.01 -18.53
C ALA A 381 -12.75 -10.86 -17.91
N LEU A 382 -12.85 -10.74 -16.59
CA LEU A 382 -14.09 -10.46 -15.84
C LEU A 382 -14.48 -8.97 -15.81
N GLY A 383 -13.75 -8.10 -16.51
CA GLY A 383 -14.05 -6.67 -16.60
C GLY A 383 -13.52 -5.81 -15.46
N TYR A 384 -12.77 -6.38 -14.50
CA TYR A 384 -12.08 -5.58 -13.49
C TYR A 384 -10.96 -4.77 -14.11
N LYS A 385 -10.75 -3.56 -13.59
CA LYS A 385 -9.66 -2.65 -13.96
C LYS A 385 -8.77 -2.39 -12.76
N PRO A 386 -7.43 -2.36 -12.94
CA PRO A 386 -6.54 -2.00 -11.85
C PRO A 386 -6.69 -0.51 -11.56
N TYR A 387 -6.78 -0.14 -10.27
CA TYR A 387 -7.00 1.25 -9.88
C TYR A 387 -5.93 1.82 -8.96
N TYR A 388 -5.15 0.97 -8.30
CA TYR A 388 -3.92 1.35 -7.60
C TYR A 388 -2.96 0.19 -7.56
N LEU A 389 -1.68 0.49 -7.43
CA LEU A 389 -0.66 -0.50 -7.18
C LEU A 389 0.48 0.08 -6.32
N TYR A 390 1.13 -0.81 -5.59
CA TYR A 390 2.36 -0.47 -4.89
C TYR A 390 3.26 -1.70 -4.76
N ARG A 391 4.56 -1.44 -4.65
CA ARG A 391 5.57 -2.47 -4.40
C ARG A 391 6.07 -2.36 -2.96
N GLN A 392 6.59 -3.43 -2.43
CA GLN A 392 7.25 -3.47 -1.14
C GLN A 392 8.67 -4.03 -1.30
N LYS A 393 9.51 -3.77 -0.33
CA LYS A 393 10.82 -4.43 -0.26
C LYS A 393 10.61 -5.88 0.16
N TYR A 394 11.49 -6.76 -0.33
CA TYR A 394 11.48 -8.19 0.02
C TYR A 394 10.20 -8.93 -0.40
N MET A 395 9.55 -8.49 -1.47
CA MET A 395 8.46 -9.24 -2.10
C MET A 395 9.05 -10.39 -2.93
N SER A 396 8.38 -11.54 -2.88
CA SER A 396 8.70 -12.66 -3.76
C SER A 396 8.64 -12.23 -5.23
N GLY A 397 9.67 -12.49 -6.02
CA GLY A 397 9.75 -12.13 -7.44
C GLY A 397 9.75 -10.63 -7.75
N SER A 398 9.86 -9.74 -6.73
CA SER A 398 9.78 -8.27 -6.91
C SER A 398 8.50 -7.78 -7.57
N PHE A 399 7.39 -8.51 -7.43
CA PHE A 399 6.08 -8.16 -7.95
C PHE A 399 5.43 -7.02 -7.14
N GLU A 400 4.21 -6.68 -7.48
CA GLU A 400 3.42 -5.61 -6.89
C GLU A 400 2.18 -6.14 -6.17
N ASN A 401 1.57 -5.27 -5.36
CA ASN A 401 0.21 -5.42 -4.87
C ASN A 401 -0.71 -4.57 -5.75
N VAL A 402 -1.82 -5.13 -6.20
CA VAL A 402 -2.74 -4.46 -7.13
C VAL A 402 -4.17 -4.54 -6.62
N GLY A 403 -4.81 -3.38 -6.52
CA GLY A 403 -6.26 -3.30 -6.33
C GLY A 403 -6.98 -3.26 -7.66
N TRP A 404 -7.96 -4.15 -7.80
CA TRP A 404 -8.81 -4.29 -8.96
C TRP A 404 -10.23 -3.84 -8.62
N SER A 405 -10.87 -3.12 -9.51
CA SER A 405 -12.19 -2.56 -9.33
C SER A 405 -13.05 -2.78 -10.57
N ARG A 406 -14.35 -2.94 -10.35
CA ARG A 406 -15.35 -2.94 -11.42
C ARG A 406 -16.31 -1.77 -11.23
N ASP A 407 -17.03 -1.39 -12.27
CA ASP A 407 -18.10 -0.39 -12.25
C ASP A 407 -17.68 0.98 -11.69
N ASN A 408 -16.37 1.31 -11.78
CA ASN A 408 -15.77 2.51 -11.21
C ASN A 408 -15.92 2.64 -9.68
N LEU A 409 -16.05 1.53 -8.97
CA LEU A 409 -16.12 1.45 -7.52
C LEU A 409 -14.70 1.40 -6.90
N ASP A 410 -13.77 2.20 -7.41
CA ASP A 410 -12.42 2.33 -6.86
C ASP A 410 -12.50 2.74 -5.39
N CYS A 411 -11.64 2.17 -4.53
CA CYS A 411 -11.46 2.70 -3.18
C CYS A 411 -10.61 3.97 -3.26
N LEU A 412 -11.24 5.12 -3.12
CA LEU A 412 -10.59 6.43 -3.26
C LEU A 412 -9.55 6.65 -2.17
N TYR A 413 -9.85 6.23 -0.93
CA TYR A 413 -8.88 6.32 0.16
C TYR A 413 -7.58 5.60 -0.17
N ASN A 414 -7.64 4.40 -0.78
CA ASN A 414 -6.44 3.66 -1.18
C ASN A 414 -5.63 4.41 -2.23
N ILE A 415 -6.28 5.02 -3.22
CA ILE A 415 -5.61 5.85 -4.22
C ILE A 415 -4.93 7.04 -3.53
N TYR A 416 -5.65 7.80 -2.73
CA TYR A 416 -5.12 9.00 -2.05
C TYR A 416 -3.97 8.68 -1.11
N MET A 417 -4.06 7.55 -0.38
CA MET A 417 -3.00 7.09 0.51
C MET A 417 -1.74 6.67 -0.24
N MET A 418 -1.89 5.94 -1.36
CA MET A 418 -0.75 5.43 -2.15
C MET A 418 -0.09 6.53 -2.97
N GLU A 419 -0.88 7.37 -3.63
CA GLU A 419 -0.35 8.43 -4.50
C GLU A 419 0.04 9.70 -3.73
N GLU A 420 -0.43 9.85 -2.46
CA GLU A 420 -0.12 11.01 -1.60
C GLU A 420 -0.53 12.35 -2.24
N VAL A 421 -1.71 12.35 -2.82
CA VAL A 421 -2.22 13.47 -3.62
C VAL A 421 -2.94 14.54 -2.81
N HIS A 422 -3.34 14.23 -1.56
CA HIS A 422 -3.88 15.21 -0.63
C HIS A 422 -3.58 14.85 0.84
N THR A 423 -3.98 15.73 1.76
CA THR A 423 -3.76 15.54 3.19
C THR A 423 -4.57 14.37 3.75
N ILE A 424 -3.93 13.52 4.54
CA ILE A 424 -4.56 12.45 5.31
C ILE A 424 -4.23 12.65 6.77
N LEU A 425 -5.23 12.84 7.62
CA LEU A 425 -5.10 12.87 9.06
C LEU A 425 -5.39 11.50 9.63
N SER A 426 -4.46 10.99 10.43
CA SER A 426 -4.59 9.69 11.07
C SER A 426 -4.84 9.82 12.55
N LEU A 427 -5.81 9.10 13.07
CA LEU A 427 -6.24 9.00 14.45
C LEU A 427 -5.94 7.61 14.99
N GLY A 428 -5.54 7.49 16.22
CA GLY A 428 -5.22 6.21 16.85
C GLY A 428 -3.77 5.75 16.67
N GLY A 429 -3.44 4.66 17.33
CA GLY A 429 -2.10 4.07 17.34
C GLY A 429 -1.66 3.57 15.97
N GLY A 430 -0.38 3.78 15.64
CA GLY A 430 0.21 3.35 14.37
C GLY A 430 -0.17 4.19 13.16
N GLY A 431 -1.02 5.20 13.32
CA GLY A 431 -1.43 6.10 12.25
C GLY A 431 -0.29 6.99 11.75
N MET A 432 -0.34 7.34 10.47
CA MET A 432 0.60 8.27 9.84
C MET A 432 -0.17 9.44 9.24
N ASN A 433 0.00 10.62 9.80
CA ASN A 433 -0.49 11.85 9.20
C ASN A 433 0.38 12.21 8.01
N LYS A 434 -0.24 12.50 6.89
CA LYS A 434 0.39 12.98 5.65
C LYS A 434 -0.19 14.34 5.33
N VAL A 435 0.61 15.37 5.48
CA VAL A 435 0.18 16.76 5.26
C VAL A 435 0.82 17.28 4.00
N ASN A 436 0.01 17.53 2.99
CA ASN A 436 0.43 18.23 1.78
C ASN A 436 0.40 19.73 2.06
N LEU A 437 1.58 20.36 1.99
CA LEU A 437 1.73 21.79 2.15
C LEU A 437 1.55 22.52 0.81
N PRO A 438 1.17 23.80 0.82
CA PRO A 438 0.96 24.57 -0.39
C PRO A 438 2.20 24.75 -1.28
N ASP A 439 3.40 24.64 -0.70
CA ASP A 439 4.67 24.62 -1.43
C ASP A 439 4.90 23.28 -2.20
N GLY A 440 3.95 22.35 -2.14
CA GLY A 440 4.04 21.01 -2.73
C GLY A 440 4.87 20.02 -1.92
N THR A 441 5.34 20.39 -0.73
CA THR A 441 6.04 19.45 0.14
C THR A 441 5.08 18.57 0.92
N LEU A 442 5.46 17.30 1.10
CA LEU A 442 4.72 16.34 1.92
C LEU A 442 5.45 16.12 3.25
N ARG A 443 4.80 16.50 4.35
CA ARG A 443 5.28 16.18 5.69
C ARG A 443 4.55 14.98 6.28
N ARG A 444 5.29 14.17 7.04
CA ARG A 444 4.77 12.96 7.69
C ARG A 444 5.01 13.02 9.18
N PHE A 445 3.95 12.75 9.94
CA PHE A 445 3.98 12.69 11.40
C PHE A 445 3.35 11.37 11.84
N HIS A 446 4.00 10.69 12.77
CA HIS A 446 3.57 9.36 13.20
C HIS A 446 2.96 9.43 14.60
N ASN A 447 1.80 8.80 14.77
CA ASN A 447 1.30 8.48 16.10
C ASN A 447 2.12 7.31 16.68
N PRO A 448 2.20 7.16 18.02
CA PRO A 448 2.83 6.00 18.65
C PRO A 448 2.28 4.68 18.09
N LYS A 449 3.16 3.71 17.84
CA LYS A 449 2.78 2.48 17.13
C LYS A 449 1.99 1.51 17.99
N PHE A 450 2.35 1.38 19.26
CA PHE A 450 1.75 0.43 20.17
C PHE A 450 0.60 1.07 20.95
N PRO A 451 -0.51 0.36 21.20
CA PRO A 451 -1.64 0.88 21.97
C PRO A 451 -1.24 1.45 23.33
N GLU A 452 -0.34 0.78 24.05
CA GLU A 452 0.17 1.22 25.36
C GLU A 452 0.84 2.60 25.26
N GLN A 453 1.74 2.74 24.30
CA GLN A 453 2.47 3.99 24.05
C GLN A 453 1.52 5.11 23.58
N TYR A 454 0.52 4.76 22.78
CA TYR A 454 -0.47 5.72 22.32
C TYR A 454 -1.29 6.29 23.49
N ILE A 455 -1.72 5.45 24.44
CA ILE A 455 -2.44 5.87 25.64
C ILE A 455 -1.55 6.78 26.50
N GLU A 456 -0.32 6.36 26.75
CA GLU A 456 0.64 7.08 27.61
C GLU A 456 1.02 8.45 27.02
N LEU A 457 1.27 8.51 25.72
CA LEU A 457 1.75 9.70 25.01
C LEU A 457 0.61 10.54 24.38
N LEU A 458 -0.64 10.29 24.77
CA LEU A 458 -1.80 11.00 24.22
C LEU A 458 -1.66 12.54 24.28
N PRO A 459 -1.18 13.16 25.39
CA PRO A 459 -1.00 14.63 25.40
C PRO A 459 -0.14 15.13 24.23
N GLY A 460 0.99 14.48 23.96
CA GLY A 460 1.87 14.83 22.83
C GLY A 460 1.22 14.60 21.46
N VAL A 461 0.35 13.57 21.34
CA VAL A 461 -0.43 13.33 20.12
C VAL A 461 -1.42 14.47 19.88
N LEU A 462 -2.07 14.99 20.93
CA LEU A 462 -3.01 16.10 20.83
C LEU A 462 -2.29 17.42 20.48
N GLU A 463 -1.13 17.69 21.05
CA GLU A 463 -0.28 18.83 20.68
C GLU A 463 0.16 18.74 19.22
N GLN A 464 0.58 17.56 18.77
CA GLN A 464 0.93 17.31 17.36
C GLN A 464 -0.26 17.64 16.42
N LYS A 465 -1.52 17.31 16.80
CA LYS A 465 -2.68 17.69 16.00
C LYS A 465 -2.81 19.23 15.86
N GLN A 466 -2.62 19.96 16.94
CA GLN A 466 -2.65 21.43 16.87
C GLN A 466 -1.57 21.97 15.93
N GLU A 467 -0.36 21.43 16.01
CA GLU A 467 0.74 21.80 15.09
C GLU A 467 0.39 21.51 13.64
N LEU A 468 -0.17 20.32 13.33
CA LEU A 468 -0.57 19.96 11.98
C LEU A 468 -1.56 20.96 11.38
N PHE A 469 -2.57 21.40 12.15
CA PHE A 469 -3.54 22.39 11.70
C PHE A 469 -2.93 23.78 11.52
N ARG A 470 -1.96 24.18 12.36
CA ARG A 470 -1.19 25.43 12.15
C ARG A 470 -0.40 25.37 10.83
N LEU A 471 0.32 24.28 10.59
CA LEU A 471 1.08 24.10 9.33
C LEU A 471 0.19 24.16 8.09
N MET A 472 -1.03 23.61 8.18
CA MET A 472 -2.01 23.67 7.09
C MET A 472 -2.60 25.08 6.90
N ALA A 473 -2.64 25.91 7.94
CA ALA A 473 -3.13 27.28 7.88
C ALA A 473 -2.07 28.27 7.39
N ASP A 474 -0.83 28.15 7.86
CA ASP A 474 0.28 29.06 7.51
C ASP A 474 0.66 28.96 6.03
N GLY A 475 0.42 27.83 5.42
CA GLY A 475 0.63 27.64 3.99
C GLY A 475 -0.51 28.13 3.12
N ALA A 476 -1.62 28.63 3.70
CA ALA A 476 -2.75 29.20 2.96
C ALA A 476 -2.64 30.73 2.80
N LYS A 477 -1.60 31.34 3.37
CA LYS A 477 -1.23 32.76 3.19
C LYS A 477 -0.14 32.84 2.12
#